data_94e3a84c31951f3ec4e35f36215f006e
#
_entry.id   94e3a84c31951f3ec4e35f36215f006e
#
_cell.length_a   1.000
_cell.length_b   1.000
_cell.length_c   1.000
_cell.angle_alpha   90.00
_cell.angle_beta   90.00
_cell.angle_gamma   90.00
#
_symmetry.space_group_name_H-M   'P 1'
#
loop_
_entity.id
_entity.type
_entity.pdbx_description
1 polymer ?
#
loop_
_entity_poly.entity_id
_entity_poly.type
_entity_poly.pdbx_seq_one_letter_code
_entity_poly.pdbx_strand_id
1 'polypeptide(L)'
;MNSVFGTLQVGYKGKVYVDVTGRNDWSSNLAFTDNVSFFYPSVGLTGLINEIVPMHENVDLFKLRGSYSVVGNDVPAYITYPMDGINHGQLEPNTKAPFGEMKPEKMHSMEFGLDLNMFNNRFNFDITYYKTNNKNQYFEISSPIATGYNSYYINAGDIQNSGFESSIGYRWVFNSDLSWSTNYNISYNKNEIKKLDDRISDGVEIGSGAGYRFMITEGGSFGDVYSRKIKRDANGVIELTANGAPVVESEQTYLGNVNPDWTMGWSNNVYYKDFNLYLLVDGKIGGNTIGMTQSYLDSYGVTKATADARDNGGVDIGNGTKIDAQTYYEAVAGKDKAGAEYFYSATNFRLREVSLGYTFRNLIQGSKDLSLSFVARNLFFIYKDSPHDPDMSVSTNNAYQKFDTFGLPATRSYGLNLKVSF
;
A
#
# COMPACT_ATOMS: atom_id res chain seq x y z
N MET A 1 0.37 13.84 27.01
CA MET A 1 1.72 14.03 26.45
C MET A 1 2.09 15.51 26.50
N ASN A 2 3.31 15.84 26.92
CA ASN A 2 3.89 17.19 26.88
C ASN A 2 5.06 17.19 25.91
N SER A 3 5.27 18.29 25.18
CA SER A 3 6.30 18.38 24.14
C SER A 3 7.01 19.71 24.16
N VAL A 4 8.33 19.71 23.95
CA VAL A 4 9.12 20.89 23.68
C VAL A 4 9.89 20.67 22.40
N PHE A 5 9.87 21.65 21.48
CA PHE A 5 10.58 21.56 20.20
C PHE A 5 11.23 22.87 19.83
N GLY A 6 12.24 22.79 19.00
CA GLY A 6 12.93 23.93 18.41
C GLY A 6 13.35 23.63 16.99
N THR A 7 13.35 24.66 16.14
CA THR A 7 13.80 24.60 14.75
C THR A 7 14.82 25.70 14.48
N LEU A 8 15.85 25.38 13.72
CA LEU A 8 16.86 26.33 13.26
C LEU A 8 17.10 26.11 11.77
N GLN A 9 16.95 27.16 10.98
CA GLN A 9 17.36 27.16 9.59
C GLN A 9 18.48 28.18 9.38
N VAL A 10 19.55 27.77 8.76
CA VAL A 10 20.69 28.63 8.41
C VAL A 10 20.90 28.57 6.91
N GLY A 11 20.82 29.74 6.26
CA GLY A 11 21.08 29.87 4.83
C GLY A 11 22.40 30.62 4.58
N TYR A 12 23.23 30.06 3.71
CA TYR A 12 24.47 30.71 3.28
C TYR A 12 24.33 31.26 1.84
N LYS A 13 24.33 32.58 1.72
CA LYS A 13 24.26 33.32 0.44
C LYS A 13 23.11 32.92 -0.48
N GLY A 14 22.00 32.39 0.05
CA GLY A 14 20.91 31.87 -0.76
C GLY A 14 21.24 30.59 -1.55
N LYS A 15 22.37 29.94 -1.32
CA LYS A 15 22.88 28.81 -2.12
C LYS A 15 22.84 27.49 -1.38
N VAL A 16 23.10 27.52 -0.08
CA VAL A 16 23.10 26.33 0.78
C VAL A 16 22.27 26.61 2.01
N TYR A 17 21.45 25.64 2.41
CA TYR A 17 20.60 25.73 3.58
C TYR A 17 20.83 24.50 4.45
N VAL A 18 20.91 24.72 5.74
CA VAL A 18 20.95 23.70 6.78
C VAL A 18 19.74 23.89 7.67
N ASP A 19 18.96 22.84 7.82
CA ASP A 19 17.79 22.78 8.69
C ASP A 19 18.08 21.82 9.83
N VAL A 20 17.89 22.27 11.07
CA VAL A 20 18.04 21.42 12.25
C VAL A 20 16.78 21.54 13.10
N THR A 21 16.22 20.41 13.46
CA THR A 21 15.08 20.36 14.39
C THR A 21 15.36 19.40 15.53
N GLY A 22 14.83 19.71 16.69
CA GLY A 22 14.84 18.82 17.85
C GLY A 22 13.51 18.91 18.57
N ARG A 23 12.97 17.77 18.96
CA ARG A 23 11.75 17.66 19.76
C ARG A 23 11.97 16.65 20.88
N ASN A 24 11.55 17.01 22.07
CA ASN A 24 11.45 16.07 23.18
C ASN A 24 10.02 15.95 23.65
N ASP A 25 9.55 14.70 23.75
CA ASP A 25 8.22 14.37 24.22
C ASP A 25 8.30 13.64 25.57
N TRP A 26 7.31 13.90 26.44
CA TRP A 26 7.07 13.17 27.68
C TRP A 26 5.66 12.59 27.62
N SER A 27 5.57 11.27 27.69
CA SER A 27 4.29 10.57 27.57
C SER A 27 3.89 9.87 28.88
N SER A 28 2.66 10.11 29.31
CA SER A 28 2.04 9.37 30.41
C SER A 28 1.66 7.93 30.02
N ASN A 29 1.57 7.62 28.73
CA ASN A 29 1.28 6.25 28.27
C ASN A 29 2.46 5.29 28.52
N LEU A 30 3.65 5.86 28.69
CA LEU A 30 4.88 5.14 29.07
C LEU A 30 5.17 5.25 30.59
N ALA A 31 4.20 5.69 31.38
CA ALA A 31 4.31 5.63 32.84
C ALA A 31 4.64 4.21 33.29
N PHE A 32 5.39 4.09 34.38
CA PHE A 32 5.91 2.82 34.92
C PHE A 32 6.97 2.12 34.05
N THR A 33 7.52 2.83 33.07
CA THR A 33 8.70 2.41 32.29
C THR A 33 9.84 3.42 32.46
N ASP A 34 11.06 3.03 32.12
CA ASP A 34 12.21 3.95 32.08
C ASP A 34 12.22 4.87 30.86
N ASN A 35 11.20 4.78 29.99
CA ASN A 35 11.16 5.41 28.67
C ASN A 35 10.13 6.54 28.55
N VAL A 36 9.76 7.19 29.64
CA VAL A 36 8.73 8.25 29.64
C VAL A 36 9.10 9.50 28.84
N SER A 37 10.39 9.69 28.55
CA SER A 37 10.92 10.82 27.79
C SER A 37 11.71 10.34 26.58
N PHE A 38 11.46 10.92 25.41
CA PHE A 38 12.12 10.53 24.17
C PHE A 38 12.39 11.74 23.27
N PHE A 39 13.60 11.76 22.68
CA PHE A 39 14.09 12.84 21.85
C PHE A 39 14.16 12.45 20.38
N TYR A 40 13.76 13.39 19.51
CA TYR A 40 13.71 13.25 18.05
C TYR A 40 14.51 14.35 17.36
N PRO A 41 15.71 14.07 16.87
CA PRO A 41 16.47 15.00 16.04
C PRO A 41 16.13 14.87 14.57
N SER A 42 16.30 15.97 13.83
CA SER A 42 16.34 15.97 12.37
C SER A 42 17.37 16.96 11.87
N VAL A 43 18.06 16.60 10.79
CA VAL A 43 18.97 17.49 10.07
C VAL A 43 18.74 17.35 8.58
N GLY A 44 18.65 18.49 7.89
CA GLY A 44 18.52 18.58 6.45
C GLY A 44 19.60 19.48 5.87
N LEU A 45 20.07 19.14 4.67
CA LEU A 45 20.96 19.93 3.86
C LEU A 45 20.39 20.11 2.46
N THR A 46 20.31 21.35 2.00
CA THR A 46 19.84 21.69 0.65
C THR A 46 20.86 22.58 -0.02
N GLY A 47 21.26 22.25 -1.26
CA GLY A 47 22.14 23.03 -2.10
C GLY A 47 21.49 23.39 -3.43
N LEU A 48 21.46 24.69 -3.76
CA LEU A 48 21.08 25.19 -5.07
C LEU A 48 22.32 25.19 -5.96
N ILE A 49 22.53 24.11 -6.68
CA ILE A 49 23.79 23.86 -7.40
C ILE A 49 23.98 24.82 -8.55
N ASN A 50 22.89 25.22 -9.23
CA ASN A 50 22.92 26.26 -10.28
C ASN A 50 23.36 27.64 -9.76
N GLU A 51 23.21 27.91 -8.45
CA GLU A 51 23.71 29.13 -7.82
C GLU A 51 25.19 29.00 -7.35
N ILE A 52 25.69 27.77 -7.22
CA ILE A 52 27.06 27.49 -6.75
C ILE A 52 28.03 27.41 -7.92
N VAL A 53 27.65 26.69 -8.96
CA VAL A 53 28.44 26.42 -10.17
C VAL A 53 27.73 26.99 -11.38
N PRO A 54 28.42 27.76 -12.23
CA PRO A 54 27.83 28.21 -13.51
C PRO A 54 27.36 27.01 -14.34
N MET A 55 26.11 27.03 -14.76
CA MET A 55 25.49 26.00 -15.60
C MET A 55 25.07 26.56 -16.94
N HIS A 56 24.68 25.66 -17.85
CA HIS A 56 24.14 26.04 -19.14
C HIS A 56 22.83 26.83 -18.95
N GLU A 57 22.59 27.85 -19.80
CA GLU A 57 21.44 28.76 -19.73
C GLU A 57 20.06 28.05 -19.75
N ASN A 58 20.02 26.83 -20.23
CA ASN A 58 18.79 26.01 -20.22
C ASN A 58 18.48 25.34 -18.88
N VAL A 59 19.33 25.48 -17.86
CA VAL A 59 19.10 24.95 -16.50
C VAL A 59 18.50 26.06 -15.63
N ASP A 60 17.23 25.94 -15.30
CA ASP A 60 16.51 26.93 -14.48
C ASP A 60 16.71 26.67 -12.99
N LEU A 61 16.74 25.37 -12.60
CA LEU A 61 16.96 24.93 -11.23
C LEU A 61 17.71 23.59 -11.24
N PHE A 62 18.77 23.50 -10.45
CA PHE A 62 19.37 22.24 -10.08
C PHE A 62 19.62 22.24 -8.56
N LYS A 63 18.76 21.50 -7.85
CA LYS A 63 18.76 21.42 -6.39
C LYS A 63 19.06 20.01 -5.93
N LEU A 64 19.97 19.87 -4.99
CA LEU A 64 20.24 18.63 -4.27
C LEU A 64 19.77 18.78 -2.82
N ARG A 65 19.18 17.74 -2.28
CA ARG A 65 18.75 17.68 -0.88
C ARG A 65 19.12 16.35 -0.26
N GLY A 66 19.47 16.40 1.02
CA GLY A 66 19.67 15.21 1.83
C GLY A 66 19.20 15.47 3.24
N SER A 67 18.56 14.49 3.86
CA SER A 67 18.09 14.60 5.23
C SER A 67 18.24 13.31 6.00
N TYR A 68 18.38 13.46 7.30
CA TYR A 68 18.24 12.40 8.27
C TYR A 68 17.32 12.85 9.39
N SER A 69 16.32 12.04 9.70
CA SER A 69 15.37 12.34 10.76
C SER A 69 15.06 11.11 11.61
N VAL A 70 14.78 11.38 12.87
CA VAL A 70 14.20 10.40 13.79
C VAL A 70 12.83 10.90 14.18
N VAL A 71 11.81 10.07 13.98
CA VAL A 71 10.43 10.36 14.38
C VAL A 71 9.98 9.22 15.29
N GLY A 72 9.27 9.53 16.34
CA GLY A 72 8.75 8.52 17.24
C GLY A 72 7.24 8.52 17.30
N ASN A 73 6.70 7.35 17.59
CA ASN A 73 5.31 7.14 17.89
C ASN A 73 5.14 6.77 19.36
N ASP A 74 4.15 7.39 19.99
CA ASP A 74 3.73 6.99 21.34
C ASP A 74 3.02 5.63 21.29
N VAL A 75 2.93 4.97 22.43
CA VAL A 75 2.18 3.72 22.58
C VAL A 75 0.73 4.01 22.96
N PRO A 76 -0.23 3.12 22.65
CA PRO A 76 -1.58 3.26 23.14
C PRO A 76 -1.65 3.30 24.66
N ALA A 77 -2.67 3.97 25.19
CA ALA A 77 -2.88 4.06 26.64
C ALA A 77 -3.11 2.67 27.26
N TYR A 78 -2.65 2.51 28.50
CA TYR A 78 -2.84 1.31 29.32
C TYR A 78 -2.11 0.05 28.85
N ILE A 79 -1.18 0.12 27.89
CA ILE A 79 -0.34 -1.03 27.52
C ILE A 79 0.64 -1.36 28.66
N THR A 80 1.26 -0.35 29.26
CA THR A 80 2.26 -0.52 30.32
C THR A 80 1.63 -0.92 31.64
N TYR A 81 0.40 -0.49 31.86
CA TYR A 81 -0.39 -0.81 33.07
C TYR A 81 -1.84 -1.06 32.66
N PRO A 82 -2.17 -2.27 32.18
CA PRO A 82 -3.53 -2.62 31.80
C PRO A 82 -4.47 -2.57 33.01
N MET A 83 -5.68 -2.05 32.79
CA MET A 83 -6.69 -1.87 33.83
C MET A 83 -7.90 -2.75 33.55
N ASP A 84 -8.55 -3.24 34.59
CA ASP A 84 -9.85 -3.89 34.48
C ASP A 84 -10.90 -2.91 33.97
N GLY A 85 -11.80 -3.40 33.14
CA GLY A 85 -12.94 -2.65 32.63
C GLY A 85 -14.22 -2.87 33.45
N ILE A 86 -15.21 -2.00 33.21
CA ILE A 86 -16.59 -2.21 33.66
C ILE A 86 -17.47 -2.19 32.42
N ASN A 87 -18.11 -3.31 32.11
CA ASN A 87 -19.00 -3.45 30.98
C ASN A 87 -20.40 -3.83 31.45
N HIS A 88 -21.41 -3.01 31.15
CA HIS A 88 -22.79 -3.21 31.58
C HIS A 88 -22.94 -3.44 33.13
N GLY A 89 -22.07 -2.79 33.94
CA GLY A 89 -22.09 -2.94 35.39
C GLY A 89 -21.40 -4.20 35.93
N GLN A 90 -20.77 -4.99 35.05
CA GLN A 90 -19.97 -6.16 35.44
C GLN A 90 -18.49 -5.86 35.31
N LEU A 91 -17.68 -6.39 36.21
CA LEU A 91 -16.22 -6.32 36.10
C LEU A 91 -15.75 -7.17 34.90
N GLU A 92 -15.04 -6.53 34.00
CA GLU A 92 -14.36 -7.19 32.88
C GLU A 92 -12.85 -7.22 33.21
N PRO A 93 -12.32 -8.36 33.68
CA PRO A 93 -10.92 -8.47 34.08
C PRO A 93 -10.02 -8.25 32.88
N ASN A 94 -8.92 -7.53 33.07
CA ASN A 94 -7.90 -7.40 32.06
C ASN A 94 -7.25 -8.77 31.77
N THR A 95 -7.16 -9.10 30.51
CA THR A 95 -6.55 -10.36 30.01
C THR A 95 -5.18 -10.15 29.37
N LYS A 96 -4.64 -8.92 29.39
CA LYS A 96 -3.33 -8.59 28.82
C LYS A 96 -2.30 -8.42 29.91
N ALA A 97 -1.14 -9.03 29.75
CA ALA A 97 -0.06 -8.87 30.70
C ALA A 97 0.56 -7.46 30.60
N PRO A 98 0.90 -6.82 31.72
CA PRO A 98 1.62 -5.55 31.69
C PRO A 98 3.03 -5.72 31.12
N PHE A 99 3.51 -4.72 30.38
CA PHE A 99 4.85 -4.74 29.83
C PHE A 99 5.64 -3.49 30.25
N GLY A 100 6.41 -3.61 31.34
CA GLY A 100 7.16 -2.51 31.94
C GLY A 100 8.41 -2.06 31.18
N GLU A 101 8.87 -2.85 30.20
CA GLU A 101 10.05 -2.50 29.34
C GLU A 101 9.66 -1.82 28.03
N MET A 102 8.41 -1.40 27.89
CA MET A 102 7.93 -0.79 26.66
C MET A 102 8.76 0.44 26.27
N LYS A 103 9.13 0.48 25.00
CA LYS A 103 9.84 1.60 24.35
C LYS A 103 8.94 2.23 23.31
N PRO A 104 9.02 3.56 23.09
CA PRO A 104 8.36 4.18 21.96
C PRO A 104 8.96 3.64 20.65
N GLU A 105 8.12 3.49 19.65
CA GLU A 105 8.59 3.21 18.30
C GLU A 105 9.43 4.39 17.79
N LYS A 106 10.51 4.10 17.06
CA LYS A 106 11.35 5.11 16.44
C LYS A 106 11.59 4.80 14.97
N MET A 107 11.13 5.68 14.12
CA MET A 107 11.41 5.63 12.70
C MET A 107 12.63 6.50 12.38
N HIS A 108 13.68 5.85 11.90
CA HIS A 108 14.87 6.49 11.37
C HIS A 108 14.74 6.62 9.87
N SER A 109 14.71 7.83 9.35
CA SER A 109 14.57 8.11 7.92
C SER A 109 15.83 8.78 7.37
N MET A 110 16.27 8.32 6.21
CA MET A 110 17.31 8.92 5.40
C MET A 110 16.76 9.17 4.01
N GLU A 111 16.92 10.37 3.50
CA GLU A 111 16.41 10.76 2.20
C GLU A 111 17.47 11.53 1.40
N PHE A 112 17.52 11.25 0.09
CA PHE A 112 18.33 12.00 -0.87
C PHE A 112 17.46 12.34 -2.07
N GLY A 113 17.43 13.62 -2.42
CA GLY A 113 16.60 14.09 -3.53
C GLY A 113 17.36 15.00 -4.48
N LEU A 114 16.91 15.00 -5.71
CA LEU A 114 17.35 15.86 -6.80
C LEU A 114 16.13 16.48 -7.45
N ASP A 115 16.15 17.81 -7.61
CA ASP A 115 15.15 18.55 -8.39
C ASP A 115 15.86 19.26 -9.55
N LEU A 116 15.40 19.03 -10.78
CA LEU A 116 15.94 19.63 -11.99
C LEU A 116 14.83 20.24 -12.82
N ASN A 117 14.92 21.56 -13.07
CA ASN A 117 14.05 22.25 -14.01
C ASN A 117 14.90 22.79 -15.15
N MET A 118 14.39 22.66 -16.38
CA MET A 118 15.08 23.10 -17.58
C MET A 118 14.14 23.72 -18.61
N PHE A 119 14.71 24.48 -19.56
CA PHE A 119 14.03 25.06 -20.71
C PHE A 119 12.88 26.02 -20.34
N ASN A 120 13.14 26.96 -19.42
CA ASN A 120 12.15 27.88 -18.86
C ASN A 120 10.98 27.11 -18.16
N ASN A 121 11.37 26.17 -17.28
CA ASN A 121 10.45 25.28 -16.52
C ASN A 121 9.53 24.41 -17.41
N ARG A 122 9.92 24.15 -18.66
CA ARG A 122 9.17 23.22 -19.52
C ARG A 122 9.46 21.77 -19.19
N PHE A 123 10.66 21.47 -18.76
CA PHE A 123 11.05 20.15 -18.25
C PHE A 123 11.22 20.22 -16.75
N ASN A 124 10.60 19.28 -16.04
CA ASN A 124 10.77 19.06 -14.60
C ASN A 124 11.07 17.60 -14.32
N PHE A 125 12.07 17.39 -13.51
CA PHE A 125 12.47 16.09 -13.01
C PHE A 125 12.73 16.18 -11.52
N ASP A 126 12.02 15.36 -10.75
CA ASP A 126 12.24 15.14 -9.33
C ASP A 126 12.50 13.65 -9.11
N ILE A 127 13.49 13.33 -8.30
CA ILE A 127 13.71 11.98 -7.80
C ILE A 127 14.17 12.04 -6.35
N THR A 128 13.56 11.20 -5.52
CA THR A 128 13.92 11.01 -4.12
C THR A 128 14.17 9.54 -3.85
N TYR A 129 15.34 9.21 -3.37
CA TYR A 129 15.64 7.93 -2.75
C TYR A 129 15.43 8.04 -1.24
N TYR A 130 14.77 7.05 -0.65
CA TYR A 130 14.56 6.98 0.79
C TYR A 130 14.90 5.60 1.35
N LYS A 131 15.30 5.62 2.62
CA LYS A 131 15.44 4.43 3.45
C LYS A 131 14.96 4.74 4.85
N THR A 132 13.94 4.02 5.31
CA THR A 132 13.38 4.16 6.65
C THR A 132 13.49 2.85 7.41
N ASN A 133 13.89 2.93 8.69
CA ASN A 133 13.88 1.81 9.60
C ASN A 133 12.97 2.15 10.79
N ASN A 134 11.89 1.40 10.93
CA ASN A 134 11.01 1.49 12.10
C ASN A 134 11.50 0.50 13.16
N LYS A 135 12.12 1.02 14.22
CA LYS A 135 12.67 0.25 15.33
C LYS A 135 11.73 0.23 16.52
N ASN A 136 11.84 -0.81 17.33
CA ASN A 136 11.01 -1.04 18.51
C ASN A 136 9.52 -1.11 18.17
N GLN A 137 9.15 -1.54 16.97
CA GLN A 137 7.74 -1.76 16.67
C GLN A 137 7.18 -2.77 17.66
N TYR A 138 6.03 -2.43 18.26
CA TYR A 138 5.40 -3.33 19.20
C TYR A 138 4.37 -4.22 18.51
N PHE A 139 4.30 -5.46 18.98
CA PHE A 139 3.30 -6.44 18.55
C PHE A 139 2.59 -7.01 19.78
N GLU A 140 1.32 -7.33 19.60
CA GLU A 140 0.58 -8.15 20.54
C GLU A 140 0.80 -9.62 20.18
N ILE A 141 1.31 -10.39 21.11
CA ILE A 141 1.53 -11.83 20.94
C ILE A 141 0.74 -12.63 21.96
N SER A 142 0.32 -13.83 21.59
CA SER A 142 -0.41 -14.72 22.48
C SER A 142 0.45 -15.17 23.65
N SER A 143 -0.17 -15.23 24.84
CA SER A 143 0.47 -15.72 26.05
C SER A 143 0.07 -17.16 26.34
N PRO A 144 0.97 -17.99 26.89
CA PRO A 144 0.58 -19.31 27.38
C PRO A 144 -0.51 -19.20 28.45
N ILE A 145 -1.53 -20.03 28.36
CA ILE A 145 -2.70 -20.00 29.29
C ILE A 145 -2.27 -20.09 30.76
N ALA A 146 -1.17 -20.76 31.05
CA ALA A 146 -0.61 -20.91 32.40
C ALA A 146 -0.19 -19.57 33.04
N THR A 147 -0.04 -18.50 32.27
CA THR A 147 0.31 -17.16 32.78
C THR A 147 -0.87 -16.42 33.39
N GLY A 148 -2.09 -16.86 33.10
CA GLY A 148 -3.34 -16.17 33.48
C GLY A 148 -3.69 -15.00 32.52
N TYR A 149 -2.90 -14.75 31.48
CA TYR A 149 -3.15 -13.72 30.49
C TYR A 149 -3.32 -14.35 29.09
N ASN A 150 -4.11 -13.71 28.24
CA ASN A 150 -4.33 -14.15 26.85
C ASN A 150 -3.24 -13.65 25.92
N SER A 151 -2.71 -12.45 26.17
CA SER A 151 -1.72 -11.81 25.32
C SER A 151 -0.83 -10.84 26.10
N TYR A 152 0.28 -10.45 25.52
CA TYR A 152 1.15 -9.37 25.99
C TYR A 152 1.78 -8.63 24.81
N TYR A 153 2.23 -7.40 25.06
CA TYR A 153 2.94 -6.60 24.06
C TYR A 153 4.44 -6.75 24.22
N ILE A 154 5.16 -6.73 23.09
CA ILE A 154 6.62 -6.66 23.07
C ILE A 154 7.08 -5.66 22.01
N ASN A 155 8.20 -4.99 22.24
CA ASN A 155 8.92 -4.27 21.17
C ASN A 155 9.78 -5.29 20.41
N ALA A 156 9.32 -5.70 19.25
CA ALA A 156 9.84 -6.92 18.63
C ALA A 156 10.26 -6.74 17.16
N GLY A 157 10.28 -5.54 16.61
CA GLY A 157 10.53 -5.40 15.19
C GLY A 157 11.51 -4.29 14.79
N ASP A 158 12.40 -4.59 13.83
CA ASP A 158 13.08 -3.62 12.96
C ASP A 158 12.56 -3.87 11.53
N ILE A 159 11.71 -2.95 11.05
CA ILE A 159 11.09 -3.03 9.73
C ILE A 159 11.67 -1.93 8.85
N GLN A 160 12.27 -2.33 7.74
CA GLN A 160 12.87 -1.42 6.79
C GLN A 160 11.98 -1.23 5.58
N ASN A 161 11.80 0.02 5.15
CA ASN A 161 11.33 0.39 3.83
C ASN A 161 12.45 1.12 3.09
N SER A 162 12.68 0.76 1.83
CA SER A 162 13.62 1.47 0.98
C SER A 162 13.08 1.53 -0.45
N GLY A 163 13.27 2.68 -1.08
CA GLY A 163 12.71 2.87 -2.40
C GLY A 163 13.08 4.20 -3.01
N PHE A 164 12.43 4.49 -4.12
CA PHE A 164 12.52 5.80 -4.74
C PHE A 164 11.16 6.25 -5.27
N GLU A 165 10.99 7.54 -5.35
CA GLU A 165 9.86 8.22 -5.96
C GLU A 165 10.40 9.20 -6.98
N SER A 166 9.77 9.25 -8.15
CA SER A 166 10.19 10.17 -9.22
C SER A 166 8.98 10.74 -9.96
N SER A 167 9.13 11.99 -10.37
CA SER A 167 8.21 12.69 -11.25
C SER A 167 8.96 13.27 -12.44
N ILE A 168 8.48 13.01 -13.65
CA ILE A 168 9.06 13.52 -14.89
C ILE A 168 7.95 14.23 -15.67
N GLY A 169 8.10 15.52 -15.86
CA GLY A 169 7.15 16.35 -16.57
C GLY A 169 7.77 17.05 -17.75
N TYR A 170 7.00 17.19 -18.82
CA TYR A 170 7.38 18.05 -19.96
C TYR A 170 6.17 18.79 -20.52
N ARG A 171 6.39 20.04 -20.88
CA ARG A 171 5.39 20.88 -21.52
C ARG A 171 5.87 21.36 -22.89
N TRP A 172 5.19 20.92 -23.95
CA TRP A 172 5.34 21.45 -25.29
C TRP A 172 4.38 22.63 -25.50
N VAL A 173 4.92 23.72 -26.03
CA VAL A 173 4.12 24.86 -26.53
C VAL A 173 4.42 24.96 -28.00
N PHE A 174 3.51 24.45 -28.83
CA PHE A 174 3.69 24.42 -30.27
C PHE A 174 3.44 25.80 -30.90
N ASN A 175 2.39 26.47 -30.40
CA ASN A 175 2.02 27.83 -30.78
C ASN A 175 1.07 28.43 -29.71
N SER A 176 0.49 29.61 -30.00
CA SER A 176 -0.48 30.27 -29.10
C SER A 176 -1.73 29.42 -28.80
N ASP A 177 -2.10 28.53 -29.72
CA ASP A 177 -3.36 27.79 -29.66
C ASP A 177 -3.20 26.35 -29.17
N LEU A 178 -1.99 25.76 -29.29
CA LEU A 178 -1.76 24.37 -28.97
C LEU A 178 -0.61 24.20 -27.96
N SER A 179 -0.94 23.59 -26.83
CA SER A 179 0.06 23.11 -25.87
C SER A 179 -0.30 21.71 -25.36
N TRP A 180 0.72 20.94 -25.07
CA TRP A 180 0.59 19.61 -24.47
C TRP A 180 1.53 19.50 -23.27
N SER A 181 0.99 19.10 -22.12
CA SER A 181 1.76 18.78 -20.93
C SER A 181 1.57 17.32 -20.58
N THR A 182 2.66 16.61 -20.34
CA THR A 182 2.66 15.24 -19.83
C THR A 182 3.42 15.18 -18.54
N ASN A 183 2.95 14.36 -17.61
CA ASN A 183 3.65 14.06 -16.37
C ASN A 183 3.55 12.57 -16.05
N TYR A 184 4.68 11.97 -15.74
CA TYR A 184 4.81 10.57 -15.34
C TYR A 184 5.37 10.51 -13.92
N ASN A 185 4.60 9.88 -13.01
CA ASN A 185 5.00 9.61 -11.64
C ASN A 185 5.25 8.12 -11.50
N ILE A 186 6.32 7.75 -10.83
CA ILE A 186 6.67 6.36 -10.54
C ILE A 186 7.23 6.27 -9.13
N SER A 187 6.81 5.26 -8.40
CA SER A 187 7.40 4.91 -7.12
C SER A 187 7.67 3.41 -7.03
N TYR A 188 8.75 3.09 -6.35
CA TYR A 188 9.14 1.73 -5.99
C TYR A 188 9.37 1.68 -4.48
N ASN A 189 8.84 0.66 -3.82
CA ASN A 189 9.10 0.42 -2.41
C ASN A 189 9.39 -1.06 -2.16
N LYS A 190 10.50 -1.32 -1.45
CA LYS A 190 10.80 -2.63 -0.88
C LYS A 190 10.65 -2.56 0.63
N ASN A 191 9.71 -3.31 1.17
CA ASN A 191 9.56 -3.55 2.60
C ASN A 191 10.29 -4.84 2.99
N GLU A 192 10.98 -4.84 4.13
CA GLU A 192 11.70 -6.01 4.64
C GLU A 192 11.74 -5.99 6.17
N ILE A 193 11.37 -7.09 6.77
CA ILE A 193 11.50 -7.33 8.20
C ILE A 193 12.94 -7.71 8.49
N LYS A 194 13.73 -6.78 9.02
CA LYS A 194 15.17 -6.99 9.24
C LYS A 194 15.47 -7.86 10.43
N LYS A 195 14.70 -7.70 11.49
CA LYS A 195 14.87 -8.45 12.73
C LYS A 195 13.56 -8.51 13.49
N LEU A 196 13.27 -9.67 14.07
CA LEU A 196 12.28 -9.87 15.11
C LEU A 196 12.98 -10.15 16.44
N ASP A 197 12.24 -10.06 17.55
CA ASP A 197 12.74 -10.42 18.88
C ASP A 197 12.99 -11.94 18.94
N ASP A 198 14.09 -12.35 19.59
CA ASP A 198 14.50 -13.75 19.67
C ASP A 198 13.45 -14.66 20.39
N ARG A 199 12.46 -14.06 21.04
CA ARG A 199 11.29 -14.76 21.62
C ARG A 199 10.25 -15.18 20.58
N ILE A 200 10.38 -14.70 19.33
CA ILE A 200 9.47 -14.99 18.22
C ILE A 200 10.17 -15.95 17.25
N SER A 201 9.93 -17.24 17.40
CA SER A 201 10.59 -18.27 16.56
C SER A 201 9.98 -18.39 15.16
N ASP A 202 8.64 -18.26 15.04
CA ASP A 202 7.89 -18.60 13.82
C ASP A 202 7.23 -17.39 13.15
N GLY A 203 7.63 -16.19 13.59
CA GLY A 203 6.99 -14.94 13.15
C GLY A 203 5.73 -14.58 13.96
N VAL A 204 5.12 -13.47 13.58
CA VAL A 204 3.91 -12.94 14.23
C VAL A 204 2.75 -12.99 13.25
N GLU A 205 1.66 -13.64 13.63
CA GLU A 205 0.41 -13.52 12.90
C GLU A 205 -0.24 -12.18 13.22
N ILE A 206 -0.40 -11.34 12.20
CA ILE A 206 -1.05 -10.01 12.34
C ILE A 206 -2.52 -10.04 11.96
N GLY A 207 -2.98 -11.17 11.47
CA GLY A 207 -4.37 -11.43 11.17
C GLY A 207 -4.58 -12.68 10.34
N SER A 208 -5.78 -13.21 10.43
CA SER A 208 -6.19 -14.39 9.66
C SER A 208 -7.68 -14.33 9.32
N GLY A 209 -8.06 -14.98 8.24
CA GLY A 209 -9.45 -15.10 7.83
C GLY A 209 -9.61 -15.96 6.59
N ALA A 210 -10.71 -16.72 6.55
CA ALA A 210 -11.12 -17.54 5.40
C ALA A 210 -10.03 -18.50 4.86
N GLY A 211 -9.14 -18.98 5.74
CA GLY A 211 -8.05 -19.90 5.36
C GLY A 211 -6.75 -19.23 4.96
N TYR A 212 -6.66 -17.92 5.07
CA TYR A 212 -5.42 -17.15 4.87
C TYR A 212 -4.89 -16.63 6.20
N ARG A 213 -3.56 -16.56 6.31
CA ARG A 213 -2.85 -15.94 7.43
C ARG A 213 -1.92 -14.87 6.90
N PHE A 214 -1.91 -13.73 7.57
CA PHE A 214 -0.95 -12.65 7.34
C PHE A 214 0.12 -12.73 8.42
N MET A 215 1.35 -12.96 7.99
CA MET A 215 2.48 -13.21 8.88
C MET A 215 3.57 -12.17 8.69
N ILE A 216 4.20 -11.80 9.78
CA ILE A 216 5.46 -11.07 9.80
C ILE A 216 6.54 -12.07 10.19
N THR A 217 7.45 -12.33 9.28
CA THR A 217 8.60 -13.25 9.49
C THR A 217 9.90 -12.52 9.22
N GLU A 218 10.98 -12.89 9.90
CA GLU A 218 12.30 -12.31 9.65
C GLU A 218 12.76 -12.62 8.22
N GLY A 219 13.23 -11.60 7.49
CA GLY A 219 13.55 -11.68 6.06
C GLY A 219 12.35 -11.56 5.12
N GLY A 220 11.12 -11.68 5.64
CA GLY A 220 9.88 -11.47 4.89
C GLY A 220 9.48 -10.00 4.78
N SER A 221 8.23 -9.76 4.43
CA SER A 221 7.68 -8.41 4.22
C SER A 221 6.31 -8.25 4.89
N PHE A 222 5.97 -7.02 5.22
CA PHE A 222 4.64 -6.69 5.70
C PHE A 222 3.60 -6.94 4.59
N GLY A 223 2.59 -7.75 4.87
CA GLY A 223 1.58 -8.16 3.89
C GLY A 223 1.86 -9.52 3.23
N ASP A 224 2.82 -10.29 3.75
CA ASP A 224 3.05 -11.67 3.35
C ASP A 224 1.87 -12.55 3.73
N VAL A 225 1.42 -13.37 2.78
CA VAL A 225 0.23 -14.20 2.87
C VAL A 225 0.60 -15.67 2.80
N TYR A 226 0.00 -16.43 3.68
CA TYR A 226 0.12 -17.89 3.75
C TYR A 226 -1.27 -18.52 3.60
N SER A 227 -1.36 -19.61 2.84
CA SER A 227 -2.57 -20.43 2.75
C SER A 227 -2.23 -21.83 2.27
N ARG A 228 -3.25 -22.68 2.19
CA ARG A 228 -3.12 -24.06 1.76
C ARG A 228 -3.11 -24.15 0.24
N LYS A 229 -2.40 -25.14 -0.29
CA LYS A 229 -2.32 -25.49 -1.71
C LYS A 229 -2.98 -26.85 -1.96
N ILE A 230 -3.31 -27.10 -3.20
CA ILE A 230 -3.62 -28.45 -3.67
C ILE A 230 -2.31 -29.23 -3.73
N LYS A 231 -2.30 -30.43 -3.18
CA LYS A 231 -1.14 -31.32 -3.24
C LYS A 231 -0.98 -31.87 -4.66
N ARG A 232 0.26 -31.80 -5.17
CA ARG A 232 0.62 -32.28 -6.50
C ARG A 232 1.83 -33.19 -6.42
N ASP A 233 1.89 -34.18 -7.30
CA ASP A 233 3.06 -35.04 -7.47
C ASP A 233 4.22 -34.32 -8.18
N ALA A 234 5.35 -35.01 -8.38
CA ALA A 234 6.52 -34.47 -9.05
C ALA A 234 6.29 -34.07 -10.52
N ASN A 235 5.23 -34.56 -11.16
CA ASN A 235 4.82 -34.23 -12.53
C ASN A 235 3.76 -33.12 -12.58
N GLY A 236 3.37 -32.57 -11.42
CA GLY A 236 2.35 -31.52 -11.31
C GLY A 236 0.90 -32.04 -11.31
N VAL A 237 0.69 -33.37 -11.28
CA VAL A 237 -0.64 -33.99 -11.25
C VAL A 237 -1.22 -33.88 -9.84
N ILE A 238 -2.49 -33.51 -9.73
CA ILE A 238 -3.20 -33.38 -8.46
C ILE A 238 -3.32 -34.76 -7.80
N GLU A 239 -2.87 -34.89 -6.55
CA GLU A 239 -3.12 -36.08 -5.73
C GLU A 239 -4.57 -36.15 -5.28
N LEU A 240 -5.13 -37.34 -5.32
CA LEU A 240 -6.52 -37.59 -4.95
C LEU A 240 -6.64 -38.40 -3.66
N THR A 241 -7.66 -38.11 -2.89
CA THR A 241 -8.10 -38.91 -1.75
C THR A 241 -8.68 -40.26 -2.22
N ALA A 242 -8.91 -41.18 -1.30
CA ALA A 242 -9.59 -42.44 -1.59
C ALA A 242 -11.00 -42.25 -2.23
N ASN A 243 -11.63 -41.10 -2.01
CA ASN A 243 -12.94 -40.76 -2.56
C ASN A 243 -12.85 -39.96 -3.88
N GLY A 244 -11.65 -39.83 -4.46
CA GLY A 244 -11.45 -39.12 -5.74
C GLY A 244 -11.43 -37.58 -5.65
N ALA A 245 -11.47 -36.99 -4.46
CA ALA A 245 -11.36 -35.56 -4.28
C ALA A 245 -9.91 -35.09 -4.23
N PRO A 246 -9.57 -33.86 -4.66
CA PRO A 246 -8.22 -33.29 -4.49
C PRO A 246 -7.76 -33.30 -3.04
N VAL A 247 -6.49 -33.67 -2.82
CA VAL A 247 -5.86 -33.52 -1.51
C VAL A 247 -5.43 -32.07 -1.34
N VAL A 248 -5.95 -31.40 -0.30
CA VAL A 248 -5.49 -30.09 0.13
C VAL A 248 -4.46 -30.25 1.24
N GLU A 249 -3.32 -29.59 1.12
CA GLU A 249 -2.25 -29.65 2.13
C GLU A 249 -2.78 -29.19 3.50
N SER A 250 -2.36 -29.85 4.57
CA SER A 250 -2.73 -29.46 5.94
C SER A 250 -2.03 -28.18 6.38
N GLU A 251 -0.80 -27.98 5.92
CA GLU A 251 0.03 -26.84 6.26
C GLU A 251 -0.23 -25.64 5.32
N GLN A 252 -0.14 -24.45 5.88
CA GLN A 252 -0.19 -23.22 5.10
C GLN A 252 1.23 -22.83 4.71
N THR A 253 1.43 -22.59 3.42
CA THR A 253 2.70 -22.17 2.84
C THR A 253 2.63 -20.74 2.35
N TYR A 254 3.79 -20.09 2.24
CA TYR A 254 3.90 -18.76 1.66
C TYR A 254 3.38 -18.72 0.22
N LEU A 255 2.51 -17.76 -0.07
CA LEU A 255 1.93 -17.56 -1.41
C LEU A 255 2.50 -16.34 -2.13
N GLY A 256 2.81 -15.26 -1.40
CA GLY A 256 3.24 -13.99 -1.94
C GLY A 256 2.87 -12.84 -1.01
N ASN A 257 3.04 -11.61 -1.50
CA ASN A 257 2.75 -10.38 -0.78
C ASN A 257 1.60 -9.62 -1.44
N VAL A 258 0.75 -8.95 -0.64
CA VAL A 258 -0.39 -8.16 -1.17
C VAL A 258 0.00 -6.75 -1.64
N ASN A 259 1.17 -6.25 -1.26
CA ASN A 259 1.60 -4.90 -1.62
C ASN A 259 2.27 -4.89 -2.99
N PRO A 260 1.96 -3.92 -3.86
CA PRO A 260 2.67 -3.77 -5.13
C PRO A 260 4.09 -3.27 -4.90
N ASP A 261 5.02 -3.72 -5.77
CA ASP A 261 6.40 -3.21 -5.77
C ASP A 261 6.47 -1.82 -6.42
N TRP A 262 5.70 -1.62 -7.50
CA TRP A 262 5.66 -0.39 -8.26
C TRP A 262 4.26 0.21 -8.32
N THR A 263 4.20 1.53 -8.18
CA THR A 263 3.00 2.31 -8.49
C THR A 263 3.37 3.43 -9.46
N MET A 264 2.49 3.70 -10.42
CA MET A 264 2.75 4.69 -11.45
C MET A 264 1.48 5.40 -11.88
N GLY A 265 1.66 6.64 -12.35
CA GLY A 265 0.62 7.45 -12.93
C GLY A 265 1.15 8.22 -14.12
N TRP A 266 0.40 8.24 -15.20
CA TRP A 266 0.72 9.01 -16.40
C TRP A 266 -0.44 9.93 -16.74
N SER A 267 -0.24 11.24 -16.57
CA SER A 267 -1.21 12.26 -16.87
C SER A 267 -0.81 13.06 -18.11
N ASN A 268 -1.80 13.39 -18.93
CA ASN A 268 -1.65 14.20 -20.10
C ASN A 268 -2.70 15.29 -20.14
N ASN A 269 -2.31 16.48 -20.48
CA ASN A 269 -3.20 17.63 -20.61
C ASN A 269 -2.90 18.35 -21.92
N VAL A 270 -3.87 18.35 -22.83
CA VAL A 270 -3.78 18.99 -24.15
C VAL A 270 -4.75 20.16 -24.19
N TYR A 271 -4.23 21.34 -24.44
CA TYR A 271 -5.00 22.52 -24.74
C TYR A 271 -4.94 22.82 -26.23
N TYR A 272 -6.09 22.94 -26.87
CA TYR A 272 -6.22 23.41 -28.23
C TYR A 272 -7.27 24.52 -28.30
N LYS A 273 -6.83 25.77 -28.45
CA LYS A 273 -7.70 26.96 -28.33
C LYS A 273 -8.47 26.93 -27.00
N ASP A 274 -9.78 26.84 -27.10
CA ASP A 274 -10.68 26.80 -25.95
C ASP A 274 -11.02 25.36 -25.48
N PHE A 275 -10.50 24.34 -26.16
CA PHE A 275 -10.64 22.95 -25.75
C PHE A 275 -9.53 22.52 -24.78
N ASN A 276 -9.91 21.71 -23.81
CA ASN A 276 -9.01 21.03 -22.91
C ASN A 276 -9.32 19.53 -22.88
N LEU A 277 -8.33 18.69 -23.14
CA LEU A 277 -8.40 17.25 -22.99
C LEU A 277 -7.44 16.82 -21.90
N TYR A 278 -7.94 16.13 -20.87
CA TYR A 278 -7.16 15.52 -19.82
C TYR A 278 -7.31 14.00 -19.85
N LEU A 279 -6.20 13.29 -19.71
CA LEU A 279 -6.13 11.83 -19.63
C LEU A 279 -5.25 11.43 -18.46
N LEU A 280 -5.72 10.46 -17.66
CA LEU A 280 -4.94 9.84 -16.58
C LEU A 280 -5.01 8.33 -16.72
N VAL A 281 -3.85 7.73 -16.83
CA VAL A 281 -3.64 6.28 -16.71
C VAL A 281 -2.87 6.03 -15.42
N ASP A 282 -3.33 5.11 -14.60
CA ASP A 282 -2.59 4.61 -13.46
C ASP A 282 -2.25 3.13 -13.61
N GLY A 283 -1.24 2.68 -12.89
CA GLY A 283 -0.79 1.30 -12.92
C GLY A 283 -0.13 0.87 -11.63
N LYS A 284 -0.20 -0.42 -11.37
CA LYS A 284 0.50 -1.12 -10.29
C LYS A 284 1.13 -2.37 -10.85
N ILE A 285 2.37 -2.66 -10.44
CA ILE A 285 3.07 -3.90 -10.81
C ILE A 285 3.46 -4.61 -9.52
N GLY A 286 3.23 -5.92 -9.50
CA GLY A 286 3.43 -6.74 -8.31
C GLY A 286 2.25 -6.67 -7.34
N GLY A 287 2.43 -7.32 -6.20
CA GLY A 287 1.36 -7.55 -5.24
C GLY A 287 0.34 -8.59 -5.70
N ASN A 288 -0.49 -8.99 -4.77
CA ASN A 288 -1.52 -10.01 -4.99
C ASN A 288 -2.85 -9.59 -4.37
N THR A 289 -3.92 -10.23 -4.83
CA THR A 289 -5.28 -10.04 -4.35
C THR A 289 -5.97 -11.38 -4.15
N ILE A 290 -6.92 -11.43 -3.24
CA ILE A 290 -7.59 -12.65 -2.79
C ILE A 290 -9.05 -12.63 -3.22
N GLY A 291 -9.44 -13.57 -4.09
CA GLY A 291 -10.79 -13.66 -4.69
C GLY A 291 -11.73 -14.56 -3.89
N MET A 292 -12.11 -14.16 -2.67
CA MET A 292 -13.03 -14.95 -1.85
C MET A 292 -14.44 -15.01 -2.41
N THR A 293 -14.93 -13.95 -3.06
CA THR A 293 -16.22 -13.98 -3.75
C THR A 293 -16.27 -15.10 -4.76
N GLN A 294 -15.24 -15.20 -5.62
CA GLN A 294 -15.17 -16.29 -6.59
C GLN A 294 -15.05 -17.63 -5.91
N SER A 295 -14.21 -17.75 -4.87
CA SER A 295 -14.05 -19.01 -4.14
C SER A 295 -15.38 -19.52 -3.56
N TYR A 296 -16.16 -18.66 -2.92
CA TYR A 296 -17.49 -19.04 -2.43
C TYR A 296 -18.44 -19.41 -3.57
N LEU A 297 -18.50 -18.64 -4.66
CA LEU A 297 -19.38 -18.94 -5.79
C LEU A 297 -18.99 -20.25 -6.48
N ASP A 298 -17.69 -20.55 -6.58
CA ASP A 298 -17.19 -21.81 -7.12
C ASP A 298 -17.60 -22.99 -6.23
N SER A 299 -17.53 -22.85 -4.91
CA SER A 299 -17.95 -23.91 -3.97
C SER A 299 -19.44 -24.26 -4.09
N TYR A 300 -20.26 -23.32 -4.54
CA TYR A 300 -21.68 -23.55 -4.83
C TYR A 300 -21.97 -23.93 -6.30
N GLY A 301 -20.93 -24.00 -7.13
CA GLY A 301 -21.06 -24.40 -8.53
C GLY A 301 -21.81 -23.40 -9.43
N VAL A 302 -21.83 -22.10 -9.07
CA VAL A 302 -22.66 -21.09 -9.77
C VAL A 302 -21.86 -20.16 -10.68
N THR A 303 -20.55 -20.37 -10.83
CA THR A 303 -19.72 -19.60 -11.77
C THR A 303 -19.72 -20.22 -13.17
N LYS A 304 -19.29 -19.41 -14.16
CA LYS A 304 -19.08 -19.93 -15.51
C LYS A 304 -18.00 -21.02 -15.53
N ALA A 305 -16.92 -20.87 -14.74
CA ALA A 305 -15.86 -21.85 -14.67
C ALA A 305 -16.37 -23.23 -14.20
N THR A 306 -17.22 -23.26 -13.17
CA THR A 306 -17.83 -24.48 -12.68
C THR A 306 -18.85 -25.08 -13.67
N ALA A 307 -19.58 -24.24 -14.40
CA ALA A 307 -20.48 -24.69 -15.49
C ALA A 307 -19.67 -25.32 -16.62
N ASP A 308 -18.65 -24.62 -17.12
CA ASP A 308 -17.78 -25.13 -18.19
C ASP A 308 -17.11 -26.46 -17.77
N ALA A 309 -16.69 -26.60 -16.51
CA ALA A 309 -16.13 -27.85 -15.99
C ALA A 309 -17.15 -29.00 -16.05
N ARG A 310 -18.39 -28.78 -15.65
CA ARG A 310 -19.47 -29.79 -15.77
C ARG A 310 -19.72 -30.18 -17.22
N ASP A 311 -19.86 -29.19 -18.11
CA ASP A 311 -20.14 -29.41 -19.53
C ASP A 311 -19.00 -30.13 -20.26
N ASN A 312 -17.76 -29.93 -19.82
CA ASN A 312 -16.56 -30.57 -20.35
C ASN A 312 -16.24 -31.92 -19.68
N GLY A 313 -17.13 -32.47 -18.84
CA GLY A 313 -16.97 -33.77 -18.19
C GLY A 313 -16.01 -33.77 -17.02
N GLY A 314 -15.80 -32.63 -16.34
CA GLY A 314 -15.04 -32.50 -15.12
C GLY A 314 -13.81 -31.61 -15.23
N VAL A 315 -13.01 -31.60 -14.17
CA VAL A 315 -11.75 -30.84 -14.04
C VAL A 315 -10.57 -31.78 -14.28
N ASP A 316 -9.65 -31.38 -15.19
CA ASP A 316 -8.41 -32.13 -15.46
C ASP A 316 -7.45 -32.02 -14.27
N ILE A 317 -6.95 -33.14 -13.80
CA ILE A 317 -6.00 -33.20 -12.68
C ILE A 317 -4.52 -32.96 -13.10
N GLY A 318 -4.27 -32.71 -14.39
CA GLY A 318 -2.95 -32.36 -14.93
C GLY A 318 -2.30 -33.46 -15.78
N ASN A 319 -3.02 -34.56 -16.08
CA ASN A 319 -2.57 -35.67 -16.94
C ASN A 319 -3.61 -36.11 -17.97
N GLY A 320 -4.63 -35.29 -18.23
CA GLY A 320 -5.75 -35.60 -19.10
C GLY A 320 -6.88 -36.42 -18.42
N THR A 321 -6.69 -36.87 -17.21
CA THR A 321 -7.75 -37.51 -16.41
C THR A 321 -8.64 -36.44 -15.80
N LYS A 322 -9.96 -36.56 -15.93
CA LYS A 322 -10.90 -35.62 -15.34
C LYS A 322 -11.61 -36.24 -14.15
N ILE A 323 -11.82 -35.42 -13.14
CA ILE A 323 -12.64 -35.74 -11.97
C ILE A 323 -13.92 -34.91 -12.01
N ASP A 324 -14.96 -35.39 -11.34
CA ASP A 324 -16.22 -34.69 -11.25
C ASP A 324 -16.06 -33.24 -10.75
N ALA A 325 -16.70 -32.29 -11.42
CA ALA A 325 -16.57 -30.88 -11.15
C ALA A 325 -17.04 -30.51 -9.73
N GLN A 326 -18.14 -31.10 -9.26
CA GLN A 326 -18.65 -30.85 -7.91
C GLN A 326 -17.63 -31.34 -6.87
N THR A 327 -17.14 -32.57 -7.03
CA THR A 327 -16.12 -33.16 -6.16
C THR A 327 -14.85 -32.30 -6.08
N TYR A 328 -14.41 -31.73 -7.22
CA TYR A 328 -13.28 -30.82 -7.27
C TYR A 328 -13.54 -29.54 -6.49
N TYR A 329 -14.58 -28.79 -6.85
CA TYR A 329 -14.81 -27.47 -6.30
C TYR A 329 -15.23 -27.50 -4.82
N GLU A 330 -15.95 -28.52 -4.36
CA GLU A 330 -16.25 -28.70 -2.93
C GLU A 330 -15.00 -28.98 -2.09
N ALA A 331 -13.97 -29.62 -2.66
CA ALA A 331 -12.70 -29.85 -1.96
C ALA A 331 -11.79 -28.62 -1.93
N VAL A 332 -11.80 -27.83 -3.02
CA VAL A 332 -10.80 -26.76 -3.27
C VAL A 332 -11.31 -25.38 -2.89
N ALA A 333 -12.60 -25.10 -3.15
CA ALA A 333 -13.21 -23.78 -3.03
C ALA A 333 -13.92 -23.59 -1.68
N GLY A 334 -14.07 -22.33 -1.27
CA GLY A 334 -14.73 -21.96 -0.03
C GLY A 334 -13.77 -21.62 1.10
N LYS A 335 -14.34 -21.45 2.29
CA LYS A 335 -13.58 -21.10 3.50
C LYS A 335 -12.68 -22.24 3.95
N ASP A 336 -11.45 -21.92 4.34
CA ASP A 336 -10.48 -22.86 4.92
C ASP A 336 -10.08 -24.03 3.99
N LYS A 337 -10.14 -23.81 2.68
CA LYS A 337 -9.79 -24.77 1.63
C LYS A 337 -8.43 -24.40 0.97
N ALA A 338 -8.28 -24.70 -0.33
CA ALA A 338 -7.07 -24.41 -1.09
C ALA A 338 -7.00 -22.93 -1.51
N GLY A 339 -6.69 -22.03 -0.57
CA GLY A 339 -6.68 -20.60 -0.83
C GLY A 339 -5.70 -20.17 -1.93
N ALA A 340 -4.66 -20.94 -2.19
CA ALA A 340 -3.71 -20.66 -3.25
C ALA A 340 -4.36 -20.56 -4.65
N GLU A 341 -5.45 -21.30 -4.88
CA GLU A 341 -6.17 -21.31 -6.17
C GLU A 341 -6.96 -20.00 -6.41
N TYR A 342 -7.14 -19.18 -5.38
CA TYR A 342 -7.86 -17.91 -5.41
C TYR A 342 -6.97 -16.72 -5.06
N PHE A 343 -5.66 -16.89 -5.20
CA PHE A 343 -4.64 -15.90 -4.97
C PHE A 343 -4.09 -15.42 -6.31
N TYR A 344 -4.44 -14.19 -6.71
CA TYR A 344 -4.19 -13.66 -8.05
C TYR A 344 -3.18 -12.51 -8.02
N SER A 345 -2.45 -12.31 -9.11
CA SER A 345 -1.65 -11.10 -9.29
C SER A 345 -2.55 -9.85 -9.28
N ALA A 346 -2.12 -8.82 -8.55
CA ALA A 346 -2.78 -7.52 -8.50
C ALA A 346 -2.24 -6.54 -9.56
N THR A 347 -1.33 -6.98 -10.42
CA THR A 347 -0.79 -6.16 -11.51
C THR A 347 -1.92 -5.67 -12.42
N ASN A 348 -1.99 -4.36 -12.61
CA ASN A 348 -3.02 -3.75 -13.44
C ASN A 348 -2.62 -2.39 -13.98
N PHE A 349 -3.23 -2.01 -15.11
CA PHE A 349 -3.19 -0.68 -15.69
C PHE A 349 -4.63 -0.25 -16.03
N ARG A 350 -5.02 0.96 -15.64
CA ARG A 350 -6.38 1.46 -15.79
C ARG A 350 -6.40 2.86 -16.43
N LEU A 351 -7.35 3.07 -17.34
CA LEU A 351 -7.72 4.43 -17.74
C LEU A 351 -8.58 5.03 -16.62
N ARG A 352 -7.90 5.84 -15.77
CA ARG A 352 -8.46 6.34 -14.53
C ARG A 352 -9.40 7.51 -14.73
N GLU A 353 -9.02 8.46 -15.60
CA GLU A 353 -9.85 9.64 -15.89
C GLU A 353 -9.66 10.10 -17.32
N VAL A 354 -10.77 10.50 -17.91
CA VAL A 354 -10.82 11.28 -19.16
C VAL A 354 -11.70 12.48 -18.91
N SER A 355 -11.21 13.68 -19.24
CA SER A 355 -12.01 14.90 -19.18
C SER A 355 -11.86 15.67 -20.48
N LEU A 356 -12.99 16.09 -21.05
CA LEU A 356 -13.04 16.96 -22.21
C LEU A 356 -13.80 18.23 -21.83
N GLY A 357 -13.12 19.37 -21.88
CA GLY A 357 -13.65 20.67 -21.54
C GLY A 357 -13.65 21.64 -22.72
N TYR A 358 -14.56 22.57 -22.68
CA TYR A 358 -14.60 23.74 -23.55
C TYR A 358 -14.86 25.03 -22.74
N THR A 359 -14.11 26.07 -23.05
CA THR A 359 -14.23 27.38 -22.38
C THR A 359 -14.88 28.41 -23.32
N PHE A 360 -16.06 28.84 -22.97
CA PHE A 360 -16.76 29.95 -23.64
C PHE A 360 -16.27 31.25 -23.03
N ARG A 361 -15.70 32.13 -23.83
CA ARG A 361 -15.23 33.44 -23.39
C ARG A 361 -16.35 34.47 -23.54
N ASN A 362 -16.54 35.31 -22.53
CA ASN A 362 -17.52 36.40 -22.54
C ASN A 362 -18.97 35.97 -22.90
N LEU A 363 -19.35 34.72 -22.58
CA LEU A 363 -20.69 34.20 -22.91
C LEU A 363 -21.79 34.81 -22.05
N ILE A 364 -21.50 35.07 -20.78
CA ILE A 364 -22.45 35.64 -19.79
C ILE A 364 -22.00 37.04 -19.43
N GLN A 365 -22.93 38.00 -19.49
CA GLN A 365 -22.65 39.39 -19.11
C GLN A 365 -22.18 39.46 -17.65
N GLY A 366 -21.01 40.06 -17.41
CA GLY A 366 -20.39 40.14 -16.09
C GLY A 366 -19.50 38.95 -15.70
N SER A 367 -19.41 37.91 -16.54
CA SER A 367 -18.40 36.85 -16.38
C SER A 367 -17.29 36.98 -17.41
N LYS A 368 -16.06 36.52 -17.04
CA LYS A 368 -14.95 36.45 -17.98
C LYS A 368 -15.04 35.17 -18.80
N ASP A 369 -15.19 34.04 -18.12
CA ASP A 369 -15.17 32.74 -18.76
C ASP A 369 -16.22 31.79 -18.15
N LEU A 370 -16.83 30.98 -19.01
CA LEU A 370 -17.66 29.82 -18.65
C LEU A 370 -17.02 28.57 -19.19
N SER A 371 -16.53 27.68 -18.33
CA SER A 371 -15.98 26.40 -18.74
C SER A 371 -16.92 25.24 -18.42
N LEU A 372 -17.23 24.43 -19.42
CA LEU A 372 -18.02 23.21 -19.29
C LEU A 372 -17.13 22.03 -19.59
N SER A 373 -17.06 21.05 -18.68
CA SER A 373 -16.26 19.84 -18.87
C SER A 373 -17.10 18.60 -18.60
N PHE A 374 -16.97 17.62 -19.48
CA PHE A 374 -17.42 16.25 -19.25
C PHE A 374 -16.27 15.47 -18.64
N VAL A 375 -16.52 14.75 -17.56
CA VAL A 375 -15.53 13.96 -16.83
C VAL A 375 -16.03 12.53 -16.70
N ALA A 376 -15.18 11.58 -17.06
CA ALA A 376 -15.45 10.16 -16.92
C ALA A 376 -14.29 9.48 -16.15
N ARG A 377 -14.62 8.68 -15.13
CA ARG A 377 -13.63 8.03 -14.25
C ARG A 377 -13.80 6.53 -14.18
N ASN A 378 -12.69 5.83 -13.91
CA ASN A 378 -12.61 4.37 -13.78
C ASN A 378 -13.18 3.64 -15.01
N LEU A 379 -12.84 4.09 -16.22
CA LEU A 379 -13.52 3.66 -17.44
C LEU A 379 -13.29 2.18 -17.74
N PHE A 380 -12.06 1.72 -17.76
CA PHE A 380 -11.72 0.32 -17.97
C PHE A 380 -10.27 0.02 -17.60
N PHE A 381 -10.00 -1.26 -17.36
CA PHE A 381 -8.64 -1.76 -17.26
C PHE A 381 -8.06 -1.94 -18.67
N ILE A 382 -6.89 -1.35 -18.90
CA ILE A 382 -6.08 -1.62 -20.09
C ILE A 382 -5.48 -3.02 -19.96
N TYR A 383 -5.09 -3.38 -18.73
CA TYR A 383 -4.57 -4.68 -18.37
C TYR A 383 -4.90 -5.01 -16.91
N LYS A 384 -5.25 -6.27 -16.63
CA LYS A 384 -5.32 -6.86 -15.28
C LYS A 384 -5.22 -8.38 -15.34
N ASP A 385 -4.63 -9.00 -14.33
CA ASP A 385 -4.54 -10.47 -14.21
C ASP A 385 -5.69 -11.06 -13.39
N SER A 386 -6.14 -10.35 -12.35
CA SER A 386 -7.19 -10.87 -11.46
C SER A 386 -8.56 -10.88 -12.14
N PRO A 387 -9.44 -11.84 -11.83
CA PRO A 387 -10.79 -11.87 -12.38
C PRO A 387 -11.68 -10.73 -11.86
N HIS A 388 -11.41 -10.23 -10.66
CA HIS A 388 -12.09 -9.08 -10.02
C HIS A 388 -11.24 -7.80 -10.09
N ASP A 389 -11.74 -6.69 -9.54
CA ASP A 389 -10.98 -5.43 -9.44
C ASP A 389 -9.88 -5.57 -8.37
N PRO A 390 -8.58 -5.52 -8.74
CA PRO A 390 -7.48 -5.71 -7.79
C PRO A 390 -7.31 -4.55 -6.80
N ASP A 391 -8.01 -3.43 -6.98
CA ASP A 391 -8.04 -2.32 -6.02
C ASP A 391 -9.12 -2.50 -4.95
N MET A 392 -10.00 -3.49 -5.11
CA MET A 392 -11.03 -3.79 -4.13
C MET A 392 -10.41 -4.29 -2.83
N SER A 393 -10.92 -3.81 -1.72
CA SER A 393 -10.57 -4.26 -0.38
C SER A 393 -11.77 -4.06 0.55
N VAL A 394 -12.12 -5.07 1.31
CA VAL A 394 -13.21 -4.99 2.30
C VAL A 394 -12.81 -4.23 3.55
N SER A 395 -11.53 -4.06 3.78
CA SER A 395 -10.99 -3.39 4.96
C SER A 395 -9.64 -2.74 4.67
N THR A 396 -9.32 -1.70 5.41
CA THR A 396 -7.97 -1.10 5.48
C THR A 396 -7.10 -1.75 6.55
N ASN A 397 -7.64 -2.70 7.31
CA ASN A 397 -6.88 -3.47 8.29
C ASN A 397 -5.91 -4.41 7.57
N ASN A 398 -4.69 -4.54 8.08
CA ASN A 398 -3.63 -5.37 7.52
C ASN A 398 -4.04 -6.85 7.35
N ALA A 399 -4.97 -7.35 8.17
CA ALA A 399 -5.47 -8.72 8.12
C ALA A 399 -6.46 -9.01 6.98
N TYR A 400 -7.01 -8.00 6.33
CA TYR A 400 -8.05 -8.14 5.30
C TYR A 400 -7.78 -7.25 4.09
N GLN A 401 -6.55 -6.79 3.93
CA GLN A 401 -6.14 -6.05 2.74
C GLN A 401 -6.26 -6.93 1.50
N LYS A 402 -6.77 -6.34 0.43
CA LYS A 402 -6.88 -7.01 -0.87
C LYS A 402 -7.78 -8.26 -0.90
N PHE A 403 -8.67 -8.40 0.07
CA PHE A 403 -9.76 -9.38 -0.01
C PHE A 403 -10.91 -8.84 -0.85
N ASP A 404 -11.31 -9.60 -1.85
CA ASP A 404 -12.61 -9.48 -2.49
C ASP A 404 -13.59 -10.47 -1.82
N THR A 405 -14.44 -9.98 -0.93
CA THR A 405 -15.45 -10.78 -0.24
C THR A 405 -16.79 -10.07 -0.36
N PHE A 406 -17.54 -10.33 -1.43
CA PHE A 406 -18.85 -9.74 -1.73
C PHE A 406 -18.89 -8.21 -1.58
N GLY A 407 -17.74 -7.56 -1.80
CA GLY A 407 -17.61 -6.11 -1.79
C GLY A 407 -18.35 -5.48 -2.98
N LEU A 408 -18.69 -4.20 -2.87
CA LEU A 408 -19.27 -3.48 -4.00
C LEU A 408 -18.23 -3.34 -5.11
N PRO A 409 -18.57 -3.64 -6.37
CA PRO A 409 -17.65 -3.45 -7.49
C PRO A 409 -17.30 -1.98 -7.66
N ALA A 410 -16.09 -1.71 -8.16
CA ALA A 410 -15.69 -0.35 -8.50
C ALA A 410 -16.64 0.26 -9.53
N THR A 411 -17.07 1.48 -9.28
CA THR A 411 -18.03 2.18 -10.13
C THR A 411 -17.32 3.00 -11.20
N ARG A 412 -17.89 3.03 -12.41
CA ARG A 412 -17.61 4.05 -13.41
C ARG A 412 -18.44 5.27 -13.07
N SER A 413 -17.85 6.45 -13.11
CA SER A 413 -18.58 7.68 -12.90
C SER A 413 -18.48 8.62 -14.10
N TYR A 414 -19.59 9.28 -14.40
CA TYR A 414 -19.69 10.29 -15.44
C TYR A 414 -20.27 11.55 -14.83
N GLY A 415 -19.69 12.69 -15.14
CA GLY A 415 -20.09 13.96 -14.56
C GLY A 415 -19.92 15.12 -15.52
N LEU A 416 -20.62 16.20 -15.23
CA LEU A 416 -20.45 17.50 -15.85
C LEU A 416 -19.92 18.46 -14.79
N ASN A 417 -18.89 19.21 -15.16
CA ASN A 417 -18.34 20.27 -14.31
C ASN A 417 -18.54 21.61 -15.01
N LEU A 418 -19.16 22.55 -14.31
CA LEU A 418 -19.38 23.91 -14.76
C LEU A 418 -18.58 24.86 -13.85
N LYS A 419 -17.70 25.66 -14.46
CA LYS A 419 -16.91 26.67 -13.78
C LYS A 419 -17.19 28.01 -14.40
N VAL A 420 -17.60 29.00 -13.57
CA VAL A 420 -17.80 30.39 -13.99
C VAL A 420 -16.73 31.24 -13.32
N SER A 421 -16.04 32.06 -14.11
CA SER A 421 -15.04 33.02 -13.63
C SER A 421 -15.55 34.42 -13.86
N PHE A 422 -15.49 35.29 -12.84
CA PHE A 422 -15.96 36.67 -12.85
C PHE A 422 -14.84 37.69 -12.92
#